data_9a4369f3eac9aa44bbc1c263974048e7
#
_entry.id   9a4369f3eac9aa44bbc1c263974048e7
#
_cell.length_a   1.000
_cell.length_b   1.000
_cell.length_c   1.000
_cell.angle_alpha   90.00
_cell.angle_beta   90.00
_cell.angle_gamma   90.00
#
_symmetry.space_group_name_H-M   'P 1'
#
loop_
_entity.id
_entity.type
_entity.pdbx_description
1 polymer ?
#
loop_
_entity_poly.entity_id
_entity_poly.type
_entity_poly.pdbx_seq_one_letter_code
_entity_poly.pdbx_strand_id
1 'polypeptide(L)'
;MTKQKVLLDLTNLKNPNCGFGQIAINYANQFGKLELEDISFVFLIPENYNGIIKGNAEIVRYTKQMRHDKKLLPKVNLWHAVNQNQKVNTNGDNTKVVFTIHDLNYLTEKQWYSRIKHDFILKNRIKRADAVTAISGFVARQVEERFKKTLRQKHVEVIYDAVEWIAGKPQEKPAFADQKPFFFTIGQIRMKKNFHLLLDVMKQFPEHNLYICGDDHFEAGKLIASRIEKEKINNVKLTGKISEQEKVWLYQHAEAFLFPSQGEGFGLPVIEAMQFGKPVFVSNQTCLPEITAGHAFVWKDLTTQTMADGIRQYLDEFKQNPNIKEQMRKHALSFNYENHVNEYITLYRKLLNS
;
A
#
# COMPACT_ATOMS: atom_id res chain seq x y z
N MET A 1 -15.74 -22.02 -26.15
CA MET A 1 -16.28 -20.64 -25.98
C MET A 1 -15.12 -19.66 -26.11
N THR A 2 -15.32 -18.48 -26.70
CA THR A 2 -14.29 -17.43 -26.74
C THR A 2 -14.13 -16.83 -25.33
N LYS A 3 -12.87 -16.79 -24.85
CA LYS A 3 -12.55 -16.20 -23.53
C LYS A 3 -12.96 -14.73 -23.48
N GLN A 4 -13.51 -14.30 -22.35
CA GLN A 4 -13.81 -12.88 -22.10
C GLN A 4 -12.52 -12.11 -21.80
N LYS A 5 -12.33 -10.98 -22.44
CA LYS A 5 -11.13 -10.15 -22.29
C LYS A 5 -11.28 -9.18 -21.11
N VAL A 6 -10.38 -9.29 -20.12
CA VAL A 6 -10.28 -8.37 -18.98
C VAL A 6 -9.00 -7.55 -19.11
N LEU A 7 -9.13 -6.23 -19.20
CA LEU A 7 -8.00 -5.33 -19.26
C LEU A 7 -7.65 -4.81 -17.86
N LEU A 8 -6.38 -4.95 -17.49
CA LEU A 8 -5.80 -4.26 -16.34
C LEU A 8 -5.04 -3.02 -16.83
N ASP A 9 -5.43 -1.84 -16.32
CA ASP A 9 -4.72 -0.59 -16.63
C ASP A 9 -3.47 -0.46 -15.74
N LEU A 10 -2.34 -0.86 -16.29
CA LEU A 10 -1.03 -0.83 -15.65
C LEU A 10 -0.17 0.37 -16.08
N THR A 11 -0.80 1.45 -16.53
CA THR A 11 -0.09 2.66 -17.00
C THR A 11 0.77 3.34 -15.93
N ASN A 12 0.61 2.96 -14.67
CA ASN A 12 1.48 3.40 -13.56
C ASN A 12 2.89 2.78 -13.59
N LEU A 13 3.14 1.77 -14.42
CA LEU A 13 4.49 1.26 -14.70
C LEU A 13 5.45 2.32 -15.26
N LYS A 14 4.94 3.48 -15.68
CA LYS A 14 5.78 4.65 -16.02
C LYS A 14 6.70 5.11 -14.88
N ASN A 15 6.33 4.84 -13.63
CA ASN A 15 7.13 5.13 -12.44
C ASN A 15 7.15 3.89 -11.52
N PRO A 16 7.97 2.88 -11.83
CA PRO A 16 7.98 1.61 -11.11
C PRO A 16 8.45 1.73 -9.65
N ASN A 17 9.15 2.82 -9.31
CA ASN A 17 9.70 3.04 -7.97
C ASN A 17 8.73 3.73 -7.00
N CYS A 18 7.48 4.01 -7.41
CA CYS A 18 6.45 4.52 -6.51
C CYS A 18 5.47 3.41 -6.11
N GLY A 19 4.68 3.63 -5.03
CA GLY A 19 3.73 2.63 -4.54
C GLY A 19 2.79 2.08 -5.62
N PHE A 20 2.19 2.96 -6.44
CA PHE A 20 1.33 2.51 -7.55
C PHE A 20 2.09 1.78 -8.66
N GLY A 21 3.37 2.11 -8.87
CA GLY A 21 4.22 1.38 -9.81
C GLY A 21 4.50 -0.04 -9.33
N GLN A 22 4.80 -0.21 -8.05
CA GLN A 22 5.00 -1.54 -7.44
C GLN A 22 3.73 -2.38 -7.49
N ILE A 23 2.57 -1.79 -7.21
CA ILE A 23 1.27 -2.47 -7.37
C ILE A 23 1.09 -2.93 -8.81
N ALA A 24 1.36 -2.07 -9.81
CA ALA A 24 1.24 -2.44 -11.21
C ALA A 24 2.20 -3.57 -11.62
N ILE A 25 3.43 -3.60 -11.09
CA ILE A 25 4.38 -4.71 -11.28
C ILE A 25 3.81 -6.01 -10.71
N ASN A 26 3.30 -5.94 -9.48
CA ASN A 26 2.76 -7.10 -8.80
C ASN A 26 1.51 -7.64 -9.52
N TYR A 27 0.60 -6.75 -9.97
CA TYR A 27 -0.55 -7.16 -10.78
C TYR A 27 -0.11 -7.84 -12.07
N ALA A 28 0.85 -7.26 -12.80
CA ALA A 28 1.38 -7.89 -14.01
C ALA A 28 1.94 -9.28 -13.73
N ASN A 29 2.69 -9.45 -12.65
CA ASN A 29 3.31 -10.72 -12.28
C ASN A 29 2.29 -11.77 -11.80
N GLN A 30 1.23 -11.38 -11.12
CA GLN A 30 0.26 -12.33 -10.57
C GLN A 30 -0.83 -12.69 -11.58
N PHE A 31 -1.45 -11.71 -12.22
CA PHE A 31 -2.48 -11.97 -13.23
C PHE A 31 -1.89 -12.55 -14.52
N GLY A 32 -0.64 -12.20 -14.86
CA GLY A 32 0.02 -12.75 -16.05
C GLY A 32 0.29 -14.26 -16.01
N LYS A 33 0.38 -14.84 -14.80
CA LYS A 33 0.59 -16.29 -14.62
C LYS A 33 -0.69 -17.11 -14.73
N LEU A 34 -1.85 -16.46 -14.72
CA LEU A 34 -3.12 -17.17 -14.67
C LEU A 34 -3.49 -17.74 -16.03
N GLU A 35 -3.91 -18.99 -16.03
CA GLU A 35 -4.50 -19.68 -17.16
C GLU A 35 -5.93 -20.06 -16.81
N LEU A 36 -6.88 -19.18 -17.16
CA LEU A 36 -8.30 -19.39 -16.93
C LEU A 36 -8.99 -19.84 -18.22
N GLU A 37 -10.00 -20.70 -18.13
CA GLU A 37 -10.75 -21.19 -19.30
C GLU A 37 -11.68 -20.13 -19.90
N ASP A 38 -12.23 -19.25 -19.02
CA ASP A 38 -13.28 -18.28 -19.30
C ASP A 38 -12.75 -16.85 -19.50
N ILE A 39 -11.58 -16.50 -18.94
CA ILE A 39 -11.00 -15.15 -18.97
C ILE A 39 -9.61 -15.14 -19.61
N SER A 40 -9.32 -14.11 -20.40
CA SER A 40 -7.98 -13.76 -20.86
C SER A 40 -7.65 -12.34 -20.44
N PHE A 41 -6.38 -12.09 -20.08
CA PHE A 41 -5.94 -10.77 -19.62
C PHE A 41 -5.31 -9.95 -20.73
N VAL A 42 -5.57 -8.64 -20.69
CA VAL A 42 -4.92 -7.64 -21.53
C VAL A 42 -4.29 -6.62 -20.59
N PHE A 43 -2.99 -6.38 -20.70
CA PHE A 43 -2.29 -5.38 -19.89
C PHE A 43 -2.04 -4.12 -20.71
N LEU A 44 -2.63 -3.02 -20.27
CA LEU A 44 -2.37 -1.69 -20.82
C LEU A 44 -1.18 -1.08 -20.09
N ILE A 45 -0.04 -1.02 -20.75
CA ILE A 45 1.22 -0.54 -20.18
C ILE A 45 1.68 0.77 -20.83
N PRO A 46 2.58 1.55 -20.20
CA PRO A 46 3.15 2.73 -20.85
C PRO A 46 3.91 2.39 -22.13
N GLU A 47 3.85 3.26 -23.13
CA GLU A 47 4.55 3.11 -24.41
C GLU A 47 6.04 2.80 -24.23
N ASN A 48 6.69 3.50 -23.32
CA ASN A 48 8.14 3.44 -23.08
C ASN A 48 8.53 2.49 -21.94
N TYR A 49 7.64 1.58 -21.52
CA TYR A 49 8.01 0.61 -20.49
C TYR A 49 8.85 -0.53 -21.07
N ASN A 50 10.09 -0.69 -20.58
CA ASN A 50 11.04 -1.69 -21.06
C ASN A 50 11.26 -2.84 -20.05
N GLY A 51 10.50 -2.88 -18.95
CA GLY A 51 10.57 -3.98 -18.00
C GLY A 51 9.98 -5.26 -18.57
N ILE A 52 10.42 -6.40 -18.03
CA ILE A 52 9.92 -7.72 -18.40
C ILE A 52 8.58 -7.97 -17.71
N ILE A 53 7.56 -8.26 -18.50
CA ILE A 53 6.26 -8.75 -18.02
C ILE A 53 6.21 -10.23 -18.39
N LYS A 54 6.11 -11.10 -17.39
CA LYS A 54 6.04 -12.55 -17.56
C LYS A 54 4.58 -13.00 -17.64
N GLY A 55 4.32 -14.06 -18.43
CA GLY A 55 3.02 -14.72 -18.51
C GLY A 55 2.32 -14.56 -19.85
N ASN A 56 1.04 -14.98 -19.91
CA ASN A 56 0.27 -15.19 -21.15
C ASN A 56 -0.68 -14.02 -21.48
N ALA A 57 -0.56 -12.85 -20.82
CA ALA A 57 -1.41 -11.71 -21.08
C ALA A 57 -1.06 -11.02 -22.40
N GLU A 58 -2.07 -10.59 -23.14
CA GLU A 58 -1.90 -9.70 -24.30
C GLU A 58 -1.37 -8.34 -23.82
N ILE A 59 -0.29 -7.86 -24.45
CA ILE A 59 0.33 -6.57 -24.06
C ILE A 59 -0.09 -5.49 -25.05
N VAL A 60 -0.71 -4.43 -24.55
CA VAL A 60 -1.08 -3.23 -25.31
C VAL A 60 -0.31 -2.04 -24.76
N ARG A 61 0.44 -1.35 -25.64
CA ARG A 61 1.19 -0.14 -25.27
C ARG A 61 0.32 1.10 -25.42
N TYR A 62 0.14 1.85 -24.32
CA TYR A 62 -0.65 3.06 -24.26
C TYR A 62 0.08 4.23 -24.93
N THR A 63 -0.39 4.65 -26.09
CA THR A 63 0.15 5.78 -26.84
C THR A 63 -0.59 7.09 -26.55
N LYS A 64 0.05 8.24 -26.85
CA LYS A 64 -0.60 9.56 -26.73
C LYS A 64 -1.84 9.66 -27.62
N GLN A 65 -1.86 9.00 -28.78
CA GLN A 65 -2.99 9.00 -29.72
C GLN A 65 -4.24 8.34 -29.13
N MET A 66 -4.09 7.24 -28.37
CA MET A 66 -5.20 6.56 -27.68
C MET A 66 -5.94 7.46 -26.70
N ARG A 67 -5.32 8.54 -26.26
CA ARG A 67 -5.95 9.55 -25.39
C ARG A 67 -7.02 10.37 -26.12
N HIS A 68 -6.83 10.58 -27.39
CA HIS A 68 -7.68 11.42 -28.25
C HIS A 68 -8.60 10.58 -29.15
N ASP A 69 -8.13 9.41 -29.56
CA ASP A 69 -8.90 8.46 -30.35
C ASP A 69 -9.14 7.16 -29.62
N LYS A 70 -10.36 7.01 -29.11
CA LYS A 70 -10.75 5.79 -28.38
C LYS A 70 -10.82 4.55 -29.25
N LYS A 71 -10.91 4.67 -30.57
CA LYS A 71 -10.95 3.55 -31.49
C LYS A 71 -9.65 2.75 -31.48
N LEU A 72 -8.55 3.39 -31.06
CA LEU A 72 -7.24 2.74 -30.91
C LEU A 72 -7.11 1.92 -29.62
N LEU A 73 -8.05 2.07 -28.67
CA LEU A 73 -8.05 1.27 -27.47
C LEU A 73 -8.51 -0.17 -27.75
N PRO A 74 -7.99 -1.16 -27.02
CA PRO A 74 -8.40 -2.55 -27.22
C PRO A 74 -9.89 -2.73 -26.89
N LYS A 75 -10.58 -3.55 -27.69
CA LYS A 75 -11.94 -3.99 -27.38
C LYS A 75 -11.88 -5.08 -26.32
N VAL A 76 -12.46 -4.81 -25.17
CA VAL A 76 -12.45 -5.73 -24.01
C VAL A 76 -13.85 -5.78 -23.39
N ASN A 77 -14.14 -6.88 -22.68
CA ASN A 77 -15.39 -7.06 -21.99
C ASN A 77 -15.40 -6.34 -20.63
N LEU A 78 -14.23 -6.25 -19.98
CA LEU A 78 -14.07 -5.56 -18.72
C LEU A 78 -12.77 -4.75 -18.68
N TRP A 79 -12.84 -3.53 -18.12
CA TRP A 79 -11.72 -2.63 -17.87
C TRP A 79 -11.55 -2.44 -16.37
N HIS A 80 -10.43 -2.83 -15.81
CA HIS A 80 -10.08 -2.57 -14.42
C HIS A 80 -9.08 -1.41 -14.33
N ALA A 81 -9.53 -0.26 -13.82
CA ALA A 81 -8.67 0.83 -13.38
C ALA A 81 -8.15 0.51 -12.00
N VAL A 82 -6.90 0.02 -11.90
CA VAL A 82 -6.31 -0.53 -10.67
C VAL A 82 -5.97 0.53 -9.61
N ASN A 83 -6.17 1.82 -9.90
CA ASN A 83 -6.09 2.90 -8.91
C ASN A 83 -6.87 4.16 -9.33
N GLN A 84 -7.12 5.03 -8.35
CA GLN A 84 -7.93 6.23 -8.53
C GLN A 84 -7.34 7.30 -9.47
N ASN A 85 -6.07 7.23 -9.84
CA ASN A 85 -5.43 8.21 -10.72
C ASN A 85 -5.56 7.86 -12.21
N GLN A 86 -5.95 6.63 -12.53
CA GLN A 86 -6.08 6.18 -13.90
C GLN A 86 -7.32 6.75 -14.59
N LYS A 87 -7.17 7.05 -15.90
CA LYS A 87 -8.27 7.54 -16.72
C LYS A 87 -8.97 6.35 -17.35
N VAL A 88 -10.19 6.09 -16.93
CA VAL A 88 -11.02 5.07 -17.58
C VAL A 88 -11.49 5.60 -18.92
N ASN A 89 -10.90 5.10 -19.99
CA ASN A 89 -11.29 5.38 -21.36
C ASN A 89 -11.59 4.06 -22.05
N THR A 90 -12.83 3.60 -22.01
CA THR A 90 -13.22 2.39 -22.73
C THR A 90 -13.57 2.66 -24.19
N ASN A 91 -13.38 1.66 -25.05
CA ASN A 91 -13.71 1.72 -26.47
C ASN A 91 -15.15 1.23 -26.79
N GLY A 92 -16.04 1.16 -25.83
CA GLY A 92 -17.40 0.68 -26.06
C GLY A 92 -18.33 0.93 -24.90
N ASP A 93 -19.64 1.04 -25.21
CA ASP A 93 -20.66 1.29 -24.19
C ASP A 93 -20.96 0.05 -23.33
N ASN A 94 -20.64 -1.16 -23.84
CA ASN A 94 -20.88 -2.42 -23.17
C ASN A 94 -19.68 -2.94 -22.34
N THR A 95 -18.57 -2.18 -22.28
CA THR A 95 -17.42 -2.56 -21.46
C THR A 95 -17.71 -2.34 -19.98
N LYS A 96 -17.71 -3.39 -19.17
CA LYS A 96 -17.82 -3.29 -17.71
C LYS A 96 -16.59 -2.60 -17.13
N VAL A 97 -16.77 -1.86 -16.05
CA VAL A 97 -15.68 -1.08 -15.44
C VAL A 97 -15.57 -1.42 -13.95
N VAL A 98 -14.41 -1.88 -13.54
CA VAL A 98 -14.00 -1.95 -12.12
C VAL A 98 -13.07 -0.77 -11.83
N PHE A 99 -13.32 -0.08 -10.73
CA PHE A 99 -12.56 1.09 -10.32
C PHE A 99 -12.07 0.96 -8.88
N THR A 100 -10.76 0.77 -8.68
CA THR A 100 -10.14 0.62 -7.36
C THR A 100 -9.70 1.96 -6.80
N ILE A 101 -10.01 2.19 -5.53
CA ILE A 101 -9.63 3.38 -4.76
C ILE A 101 -8.70 2.96 -3.63
N HIS A 102 -7.47 3.49 -3.64
CA HIS A 102 -6.45 3.20 -2.63
C HIS A 102 -6.49 4.14 -1.43
N ASP A 103 -6.85 5.39 -1.66
CA ASP A 103 -6.95 6.41 -0.61
C ASP A 103 -7.72 7.64 -1.08
N LEU A 104 -8.10 8.47 -0.12
CA LEU A 104 -8.59 9.83 -0.34
C LEU A 104 -7.64 10.87 0.29
N ASN A 105 -6.33 10.61 0.30
CA ASN A 105 -5.31 11.45 0.92
C ASN A 105 -5.31 12.90 0.41
N TYR A 106 -5.81 13.15 -0.82
CA TYR A 106 -5.96 14.50 -1.32
C TYR A 106 -6.87 15.38 -0.43
N LEU A 107 -7.75 14.78 0.39
CA LEU A 107 -8.62 15.51 1.32
C LEU A 107 -7.82 16.20 2.43
N THR A 108 -6.70 15.64 2.82
CA THR A 108 -5.82 16.20 3.86
C THR A 108 -4.59 16.90 3.29
N GLU A 109 -4.06 16.40 2.16
CA GLU A 109 -2.79 16.88 1.60
C GLU A 109 -2.95 18.06 0.63
N LYS A 110 -4.16 18.30 0.08
CA LYS A 110 -4.35 19.31 -0.97
C LYS A 110 -5.12 20.53 -0.47
N GLN A 111 -4.89 21.68 -1.13
CA GLN A 111 -5.66 22.90 -0.93
C GLN A 111 -7.14 22.69 -1.37
N TRP A 112 -8.07 23.44 -0.78
CA TRP A 112 -9.51 23.26 -0.96
C TRP A 112 -9.98 23.23 -2.42
N TYR A 113 -9.43 24.10 -3.29
CA TYR A 113 -9.77 24.14 -4.73
C TYR A 113 -9.32 22.87 -5.45
N SER A 114 -8.16 22.32 -5.08
CA SER A 114 -7.67 21.05 -5.61
C SER A 114 -8.53 19.87 -5.14
N ARG A 115 -9.04 19.91 -3.89
CA ARG A 115 -9.98 18.89 -3.37
C ARG A 115 -11.26 18.84 -4.20
N ILE A 116 -11.85 20.01 -4.54
CA ILE A 116 -13.05 20.09 -5.38
C ILE A 116 -12.79 19.44 -6.75
N LYS A 117 -11.63 19.74 -7.37
CA LYS A 117 -11.25 19.13 -8.64
C LYS A 117 -11.12 17.61 -8.55
N HIS A 118 -10.48 17.10 -7.50
CA HIS A 118 -10.34 15.65 -7.29
C HIS A 118 -11.69 14.98 -7.02
N ASP A 119 -12.55 15.59 -6.21
CA ASP A 119 -13.92 15.13 -5.99
C ASP A 119 -14.70 15.01 -7.29
N PHE A 120 -14.64 16.03 -8.14
CA PHE A 120 -15.33 16.02 -9.45
C PHE A 120 -14.82 14.87 -10.34
N ILE A 121 -13.50 14.67 -10.38
CA ILE A 121 -12.90 13.59 -11.16
C ILE A 121 -13.34 12.22 -10.63
N LEU A 122 -13.24 11.99 -9.31
CA LEU A 122 -13.63 10.73 -8.68
C LEU A 122 -15.12 10.47 -8.86
N LYS A 123 -15.95 11.48 -8.63
CA LYS A 123 -17.40 11.39 -8.84
C LYS A 123 -17.77 10.88 -10.24
N ASN A 124 -17.11 11.40 -11.28
CA ASN A 124 -17.36 10.97 -12.66
C ASN A 124 -16.89 9.53 -12.91
N ARG A 125 -15.79 9.10 -12.30
CA ARG A 125 -15.28 7.73 -12.40
C ARG A 125 -16.18 6.74 -11.67
N ILE A 126 -16.59 7.06 -10.45
CA ILE A 126 -17.52 6.24 -9.65
C ILE A 126 -18.87 6.09 -10.37
N LYS A 127 -19.38 7.15 -10.99
CA LYS A 127 -20.62 7.08 -11.80
C LYS A 127 -20.52 6.05 -12.92
N ARG A 128 -19.38 6.02 -13.60
CA ARG A 128 -19.14 5.16 -14.77
C ARG A 128 -18.82 3.71 -14.37
N ALA A 129 -18.25 3.48 -13.20
CA ALA A 129 -17.86 2.16 -12.76
C ALA A 129 -19.08 1.26 -12.54
N ASP A 130 -19.03 0.01 -13.00
CA ASP A 130 -20.01 -1.02 -12.67
C ASP A 130 -19.76 -1.55 -11.25
N ALA A 131 -18.49 -1.67 -10.85
CA ALA A 131 -18.10 -1.93 -9.46
C ALA A 131 -17.02 -0.94 -9.01
N VAL A 132 -17.10 -0.55 -7.73
CA VAL A 132 -16.09 0.26 -7.04
C VAL A 132 -15.49 -0.59 -5.95
N THR A 133 -14.15 -0.71 -5.94
CA THR A 133 -13.43 -1.43 -4.90
C THR A 133 -12.56 -0.50 -4.07
N ALA A 134 -12.31 -0.84 -2.83
CA ALA A 134 -11.39 -0.15 -1.93
C ALA A 134 -10.44 -1.15 -1.29
N ILE A 135 -9.21 -0.71 -1.03
CA ILE A 135 -8.15 -1.57 -0.50
C ILE A 135 -8.22 -1.80 1.02
N SER A 136 -9.18 -1.19 1.70
CA SER A 136 -9.50 -1.40 3.11
C SER A 136 -10.92 -0.95 3.40
N GLY A 137 -11.50 -1.46 4.49
CA GLY A 137 -12.81 -1.01 4.97
C GLY A 137 -12.81 0.45 5.40
N PHE A 138 -11.67 0.95 5.89
CA PHE A 138 -11.50 2.38 6.18
C PHE A 138 -11.68 3.23 4.91
N VAL A 139 -11.00 2.88 3.82
CA VAL A 139 -11.13 3.60 2.53
C VAL A 139 -12.54 3.44 1.98
N ALA A 140 -13.15 2.25 2.07
CA ALA A 140 -14.52 2.02 1.64
C ALA A 140 -15.51 2.96 2.36
N ARG A 141 -15.44 3.04 3.68
CA ARG A 141 -16.27 3.96 4.48
C ARG A 141 -16.08 5.41 4.06
N GLN A 142 -14.84 5.87 3.88
CA GLN A 142 -14.56 7.24 3.40
C GLN A 142 -15.20 7.51 2.03
N VAL A 143 -15.12 6.55 1.11
CA VAL A 143 -15.71 6.67 -0.23
C VAL A 143 -17.24 6.68 -0.16
N GLU A 144 -17.83 5.81 0.64
CA GLU A 144 -19.28 5.73 0.83
C GLU A 144 -19.84 7.00 1.46
N GLU A 145 -19.22 7.53 2.48
CA GLU A 145 -19.62 8.79 3.11
C GLU A 145 -19.49 9.98 2.13
N ARG A 146 -18.33 10.10 1.46
CA ARG A 146 -18.04 11.23 0.57
C ARG A 146 -18.88 11.23 -0.70
N PHE A 147 -19.10 10.05 -1.28
CA PHE A 147 -19.75 9.89 -2.58
C PHE A 147 -21.11 9.17 -2.52
N LYS A 148 -21.77 9.15 -1.37
CA LYS A 148 -23.07 8.48 -1.12
C LYS A 148 -24.09 8.73 -2.24
N LYS A 149 -24.31 10.00 -2.60
CA LYS A 149 -25.24 10.37 -3.67
C LYS A 149 -24.80 9.89 -5.07
N THR A 150 -23.50 9.65 -5.27
CA THR A 150 -22.93 9.22 -6.55
C THR A 150 -22.97 7.71 -6.69
N LEU A 151 -22.71 7.00 -5.64
CA LEU A 151 -22.76 5.55 -5.56
C LEU A 151 -24.20 5.02 -5.77
N ARG A 152 -25.22 5.81 -5.36
CA ARG A 152 -26.64 5.38 -5.39
C ARG A 152 -26.85 4.06 -4.63
N GLN A 153 -27.07 2.95 -5.36
CA GLN A 153 -27.25 1.60 -4.81
C GLN A 153 -25.97 0.74 -4.88
N LYS A 154 -24.86 1.28 -5.41
CA LYS A 154 -23.58 0.56 -5.45
C LYS A 154 -22.95 0.58 -4.06
N HIS A 155 -22.50 -0.58 -3.60
CA HIS A 155 -21.63 -0.70 -2.44
C HIS A 155 -20.18 -0.68 -2.88
N VAL A 156 -19.29 -0.21 -2.02
CA VAL A 156 -17.85 -0.30 -2.24
C VAL A 156 -17.38 -1.66 -1.73
N GLU A 157 -16.97 -2.53 -2.65
CA GLU A 157 -16.45 -3.85 -2.28
C GLU A 157 -15.02 -3.68 -1.72
N VAL A 158 -14.76 -4.27 -0.54
CA VAL A 158 -13.42 -4.25 0.05
C VAL A 158 -12.65 -5.45 -0.48
N ILE A 159 -11.56 -5.17 -1.20
CA ILE A 159 -10.58 -6.16 -1.62
C ILE A 159 -9.24 -5.67 -1.09
N TYR A 160 -8.74 -6.29 -0.01
CA TYR A 160 -7.51 -5.88 0.64
C TYR A 160 -6.32 -5.98 -0.29
N ASP A 161 -5.39 -5.01 -0.20
CA ASP A 161 -4.11 -5.13 -0.90
C ASP A 161 -3.35 -6.37 -0.42
N ALA A 162 -2.63 -6.99 -1.34
CA ALA A 162 -1.78 -8.11 -1.04
C ALA A 162 -0.34 -7.67 -0.77
N VAL A 163 0.34 -8.42 0.08
CA VAL A 163 1.72 -8.23 0.46
C VAL A 163 2.53 -9.46 0.05
N GLU A 164 3.66 -9.21 -0.61
CA GLU A 164 4.58 -10.30 -0.93
C GLU A 164 5.15 -10.90 0.36
N TRP A 165 5.22 -12.22 0.42
CA TRP A 165 5.89 -12.87 1.55
C TRP A 165 7.40 -12.72 1.43
N ILE A 166 7.99 -11.91 2.30
CA ILE A 166 9.42 -11.60 2.28
C ILE A 166 10.19 -12.24 3.43
N ALA A 167 9.52 -12.79 4.44
CA ALA A 167 10.18 -13.53 5.51
C ALA A 167 10.85 -14.79 4.95
N GLY A 168 12.15 -14.94 5.23
CA GLY A 168 12.96 -16.04 4.68
C GLY A 168 13.64 -15.74 3.33
N LYS A 169 13.41 -14.59 2.73
CA LYS A 169 14.18 -14.15 1.55
C LYS A 169 15.64 -13.83 1.92
N PRO A 170 16.55 -13.79 0.93
CA PRO A 170 17.94 -13.37 1.14
C PRO A 170 18.00 -12.02 1.85
N GLN A 171 18.94 -11.90 2.81
CA GLN A 171 19.11 -10.71 3.62
C GLN A 171 20.58 -10.28 3.65
N GLU A 172 20.81 -8.99 3.83
CA GLU A 172 22.12 -8.39 3.95
C GLU A 172 22.11 -7.37 5.09
N LYS A 173 23.12 -7.46 5.98
CA LYS A 173 23.26 -6.50 7.08
C LYS A 173 23.62 -5.14 6.52
N PRO A 174 22.84 -4.06 6.76
CA PRO A 174 23.22 -2.73 6.34
C PRO A 174 24.52 -2.26 6.99
N ALA A 175 25.37 -1.58 6.23
CA ALA A 175 26.63 -1.05 6.74
C ALA A 175 26.43 -0.06 7.91
N PHE A 176 25.27 0.57 7.99
CA PHE A 176 24.96 1.51 9.07
C PHE A 176 24.50 0.83 10.36
N ALA A 177 24.14 -0.45 10.35
CA ALA A 177 23.64 -1.16 11.52
C ALA A 177 24.80 -1.64 12.38
N ASP A 178 24.78 -1.26 13.66
CA ASP A 178 25.75 -1.69 14.67
C ASP A 178 25.27 -2.96 15.44
N GLN A 179 25.76 -3.17 16.66
CA GLN A 179 25.40 -4.33 17.50
C GLN A 179 24.31 -4.00 18.54
N LYS A 180 23.93 -2.72 18.67
CA LYS A 180 22.88 -2.34 19.64
C LYS A 180 21.51 -2.87 19.20
N PRO A 181 20.63 -3.22 20.14
CA PRO A 181 19.24 -3.47 19.82
C PRO A 181 18.64 -2.22 19.14
N PHE A 182 17.69 -2.44 18.23
CA PHE A 182 17.17 -1.32 17.49
C PHE A 182 15.68 -1.48 17.17
N PHE A 183 15.03 -0.33 17.07
CA PHE A 183 13.72 -0.17 16.47
C PHE A 183 13.87 0.25 15.01
N PHE A 184 12.84 0.00 14.22
CA PHE A 184 12.87 0.22 12.79
C PHE A 184 11.55 0.81 12.28
N THR A 185 11.64 1.70 11.31
CA THR A 185 10.50 2.19 10.53
C THR A 185 10.91 2.44 9.08
N ILE A 186 9.96 2.31 8.14
CA ILE A 186 10.23 2.48 6.72
C ILE A 186 9.05 3.12 5.97
N GLY A 187 9.36 3.93 4.97
CA GLY A 187 8.40 4.51 4.05
C GLY A 187 8.88 5.80 3.42
N GLN A 188 8.04 6.44 2.59
CA GLN A 188 8.30 7.81 2.17
C GLN A 188 8.21 8.72 3.40
N ILE A 189 9.27 9.44 3.73
CA ILE A 189 9.36 10.23 4.96
C ILE A 189 8.61 11.56 4.78
N ARG A 190 7.28 11.47 4.91
CA ARG A 190 6.34 12.60 4.83
C ARG A 190 5.78 12.95 6.19
N MET A 191 5.31 14.19 6.38
CA MET A 191 4.76 14.66 7.66
C MET A 191 3.66 13.74 8.21
N LYS A 192 2.77 13.23 7.36
CA LYS A 192 1.71 12.29 7.76
C LYS A 192 2.19 10.95 8.33
N LYS A 193 3.45 10.58 8.10
CA LYS A 193 4.04 9.35 8.68
C LYS A 193 4.47 9.55 10.15
N ASN A 194 4.55 10.78 10.62
CA ASN A 194 4.89 11.14 12.00
C ASN A 194 6.22 10.57 12.52
N PHE A 195 7.14 10.18 11.64
CA PHE A 195 8.44 9.64 12.07
C PHE A 195 9.26 10.64 12.90
N HIS A 196 9.01 11.94 12.75
CA HIS A 196 9.61 12.99 13.57
C HIS A 196 9.24 12.91 15.06
N LEU A 197 8.09 12.30 15.40
CA LEU A 197 7.69 12.10 16.80
C LEU A 197 8.55 11.02 17.48
N LEU A 198 9.07 10.07 16.71
CA LEU A 198 9.94 9.01 17.24
C LEU A 198 11.26 9.55 17.82
N LEU A 199 11.70 10.75 17.38
CA LEU A 199 12.91 11.38 17.92
C LEU A 199 12.81 11.63 19.43
N ASP A 200 11.67 12.13 19.89
CA ASP A 200 11.47 12.38 21.31
C ASP A 200 11.23 11.08 22.10
N VAL A 201 10.60 10.10 21.49
CA VAL A 201 10.46 8.76 22.05
C VAL A 201 11.85 8.13 22.30
N MET A 202 12.76 8.24 21.33
CA MET A 202 14.10 7.64 21.42
C MET A 202 15.00 8.25 22.49
N LYS A 203 14.71 9.45 22.95
CA LYS A 203 15.39 10.04 24.13
C LYS A 203 15.13 9.21 25.42
N GLN A 204 14.03 8.47 25.45
CA GLN A 204 13.68 7.55 26.56
C GLN A 204 14.24 6.12 26.41
N PHE A 205 14.91 5.83 25.27
CA PHE A 205 15.53 4.51 24.96
C PHE A 205 17.00 4.68 24.56
N PRO A 206 17.88 5.15 25.45
CA PRO A 206 19.28 5.44 25.12
C PRO A 206 20.07 4.17 24.73
N GLU A 207 19.63 2.99 25.15
CA GLU A 207 20.26 1.71 24.85
C GLU A 207 19.84 1.13 23.49
N HIS A 208 18.86 1.74 22.84
CA HIS A 208 18.36 1.30 21.52
C HIS A 208 18.70 2.30 20.45
N ASN A 209 18.93 1.81 19.25
CA ASN A 209 18.94 2.64 18.05
C ASN A 209 17.56 2.69 17.38
N LEU A 210 17.32 3.72 16.60
CA LEU A 210 16.19 3.79 15.66
C LEU A 210 16.73 4.01 14.24
N TYR A 211 16.37 3.13 13.32
CA TYR A 211 16.61 3.32 11.90
C TYR A 211 15.34 3.77 11.19
N ILE A 212 15.39 4.99 10.64
CA ILE A 212 14.31 5.58 9.83
C ILE A 212 14.73 5.46 8.37
N CYS A 213 14.10 4.52 7.65
CA CYS A 213 14.47 4.16 6.29
C CYS A 213 13.48 4.68 5.26
N GLY A 214 13.96 4.99 4.06
CA GLY A 214 13.13 5.34 2.93
C GLY A 214 13.48 6.68 2.29
N ASP A 215 12.58 7.18 1.44
CA ASP A 215 12.80 8.40 0.69
C ASP A 215 12.64 9.64 1.58
N ASP A 216 13.73 10.34 1.83
CA ASP A 216 13.88 11.44 2.81
C ASP A 216 13.96 12.85 2.17
N HIS A 217 13.82 12.96 0.85
CA HIS A 217 13.92 14.26 0.17
C HIS A 217 12.77 15.23 0.48
N PHE A 218 11.71 14.74 1.15
CA PHE A 218 10.56 15.53 1.57
C PHE A 218 10.88 16.44 2.79
N GLU A 219 9.98 17.38 3.05
CA GLU A 219 10.10 18.31 4.18
C GLU A 219 10.30 17.60 5.53
N ALA A 220 9.59 16.50 5.76
CA ALA A 220 9.75 15.73 6.99
C ALA A 220 11.13 15.11 7.15
N GLY A 221 11.78 14.65 6.06
CA GLY A 221 13.16 14.15 6.10
C GLY A 221 14.14 15.23 6.50
N LYS A 222 14.01 16.43 5.92
CA LYS A 222 14.84 17.60 6.27
C LYS A 222 14.64 18.02 7.73
N LEU A 223 13.40 18.00 8.22
CA LEU A 223 13.09 18.29 9.62
C LEU A 223 13.75 17.29 10.55
N ILE A 224 13.65 16.00 10.28
CA ILE A 224 14.26 14.92 11.07
C ILE A 224 15.78 15.08 11.08
N ALA A 225 16.43 15.23 9.93
CA ALA A 225 17.87 15.43 9.84
C ALA A 225 18.35 16.65 10.65
N SER A 226 17.67 17.80 10.51
CA SER A 226 17.98 19.02 11.26
C SER A 226 17.81 18.84 12.78
N ARG A 227 16.78 18.10 13.23
CA ARG A 227 16.57 17.82 14.65
C ARG A 227 17.63 16.88 15.21
N ILE A 228 17.99 15.82 14.49
CA ILE A 228 19.06 14.88 14.89
C ILE A 228 20.35 15.67 15.18
N GLU A 229 20.73 16.56 14.26
CA GLU A 229 21.93 17.36 14.39
C GLU A 229 21.87 18.38 15.54
N LYS A 230 20.83 19.22 15.56
CA LYS A 230 20.68 20.31 16.54
C LYS A 230 20.48 19.82 17.97
N GLU A 231 19.70 18.74 18.13
CA GLU A 231 19.37 18.16 19.43
C GLU A 231 20.38 17.09 19.86
N LYS A 232 21.40 16.81 19.03
CA LYS A 232 22.47 15.81 19.26
C LYS A 232 21.90 14.42 19.61
N ILE A 233 20.89 13.97 18.83
CA ILE A 233 20.23 12.67 19.03
C ILE A 233 21.12 11.57 18.42
N ASN A 234 21.93 10.91 19.22
CA ASN A 234 22.97 10.00 18.75
C ASN A 234 22.47 8.58 18.45
N ASN A 235 21.26 8.24 18.91
CA ASN A 235 20.65 6.90 18.75
C ASN A 235 19.54 6.86 17.70
N VAL A 236 19.45 7.85 16.82
CA VAL A 236 18.54 7.85 15.67
C VAL A 236 19.34 8.07 14.39
N LYS A 237 19.09 7.25 13.40
CA LYS A 237 19.73 7.35 12.09
C LYS A 237 18.69 7.42 10.97
N LEU A 238 18.76 8.50 10.20
CA LEU A 238 18.05 8.64 8.94
C LEU A 238 18.93 8.01 7.85
N THR A 239 18.48 6.88 7.27
CA THR A 239 19.33 6.05 6.42
C THR A 239 19.19 6.34 4.92
N GLY A 240 18.14 7.05 4.51
CA GLY A 240 17.74 7.11 3.11
C GLY A 240 17.16 5.79 2.61
N LYS A 241 17.15 5.59 1.30
CA LYS A 241 16.66 4.35 0.66
C LYS A 241 17.61 3.20 0.95
N ILE A 242 17.03 2.03 1.16
CA ILE A 242 17.73 0.78 1.41
C ILE A 242 17.37 -0.25 0.35
N SER A 243 18.20 -1.28 0.19
CA SER A 243 17.92 -2.42 -0.69
C SER A 243 16.83 -3.34 -0.11
N GLU A 244 16.24 -4.20 -0.94
CA GLU A 244 15.29 -5.21 -0.47
C GLU A 244 15.95 -6.20 0.51
N GLN A 245 17.20 -6.55 0.32
CA GLN A 245 17.94 -7.46 1.20
C GLN A 245 18.22 -6.81 2.56
N GLU A 246 18.59 -5.54 2.59
CA GLU A 246 18.74 -4.76 3.83
C GLU A 246 17.38 -4.60 4.55
N LYS A 247 16.28 -4.37 3.80
CA LYS A 247 14.92 -4.31 4.36
C LYS A 247 14.56 -5.63 5.07
N VAL A 248 14.81 -6.77 4.43
CA VAL A 248 14.56 -8.10 5.04
C VAL A 248 15.39 -8.26 6.30
N TRP A 249 16.68 -7.87 6.28
CA TRP A 249 17.54 -7.96 7.46
C TRP A 249 17.01 -7.09 8.62
N LEU A 250 16.59 -5.87 8.34
CA LEU A 250 16.06 -4.96 9.37
C LEU A 250 14.79 -5.53 10.01
N TYR A 251 13.84 -6.02 9.22
CA TYR A 251 12.65 -6.68 9.77
C TYR A 251 12.99 -7.92 10.60
N GLN A 252 13.98 -8.72 10.16
CA GLN A 252 14.38 -9.95 10.86
C GLN A 252 15.06 -9.65 12.20
N HIS A 253 15.84 -8.57 12.31
CA HIS A 253 16.72 -8.30 13.46
C HIS A 253 16.22 -7.15 14.35
N ALA A 254 15.24 -6.36 13.92
CA ALA A 254 14.65 -5.34 14.76
C ALA A 254 14.02 -5.95 16.04
N GLU A 255 14.12 -5.23 17.15
CA GLU A 255 13.37 -5.57 18.36
C GLU A 255 11.90 -5.21 18.21
N ALA A 256 11.60 -4.10 17.50
CA ALA A 256 10.24 -3.71 17.16
C ALA A 256 10.17 -2.89 15.88
N PHE A 257 9.01 -2.91 15.25
CA PHE A 257 8.65 -2.04 14.13
C PHE A 257 7.69 -0.94 14.63
N LEU A 258 8.05 0.34 14.39
CA LEU A 258 7.31 1.50 14.88
C LEU A 258 6.68 2.27 13.71
N PHE A 259 5.35 2.39 13.69
CA PHE A 259 4.66 3.01 12.57
C PHE A 259 3.55 4.00 13.01
N PRO A 260 3.92 5.22 13.45
CA PRO A 260 2.99 6.23 13.98
C PRO A 260 2.22 7.00 12.88
N SER A 261 2.03 6.40 11.71
CA SER A 261 1.41 7.06 10.56
C SER A 261 -0.05 7.46 10.83
N GLN A 262 -0.45 8.64 10.36
CA GLN A 262 -1.84 9.11 10.42
C GLN A 262 -2.50 9.22 9.04
N GLY A 263 -1.87 8.66 7.99
CA GLY A 263 -2.38 8.77 6.62
C GLY A 263 -2.05 7.56 5.76
N GLU A 264 -2.78 6.45 5.97
CA GLU A 264 -2.63 5.21 5.20
C GLU A 264 -3.94 4.80 4.53
N GLY A 265 -3.81 4.21 3.33
CA GLY A 265 -4.92 3.48 2.70
C GLY A 265 -4.93 2.02 3.10
N PHE A 266 -3.72 1.42 3.34
CA PHE A 266 -3.55 0.03 3.76
C PHE A 266 -2.45 -0.12 4.82
N GLY A 267 -1.19 0.19 4.51
CA GLY A 267 -0.08 0.05 5.44
C GLY A 267 0.77 -1.20 5.18
N LEU A 268 1.16 -1.42 3.92
CA LEU A 268 2.01 -2.55 3.51
C LEU A 268 3.19 -2.84 4.45
N PRO A 269 3.98 -1.82 4.92
CA PRO A 269 5.10 -2.07 5.82
C PRO A 269 4.73 -2.71 7.16
N VAL A 270 3.50 -2.47 7.63
CA VAL A 270 2.98 -3.07 8.87
C VAL A 270 2.78 -4.57 8.68
N ILE A 271 2.15 -4.98 7.58
CA ILE A 271 1.96 -6.39 7.25
C ILE A 271 3.31 -7.07 6.96
N GLU A 272 4.23 -6.39 6.28
CA GLU A 272 5.61 -6.89 6.10
C GLU A 272 6.27 -7.18 7.45
N ALA A 273 6.20 -6.25 8.42
CA ALA A 273 6.76 -6.45 9.76
C ALA A 273 6.12 -7.65 10.48
N MET A 274 4.80 -7.80 10.38
CA MET A 274 4.06 -8.90 11.00
C MET A 274 4.48 -10.28 10.45
N GLN A 275 4.95 -10.38 9.20
CA GLN A 275 5.48 -11.63 8.63
C GLN A 275 6.67 -12.17 9.42
N PHE A 276 7.47 -11.29 10.02
CA PHE A 276 8.64 -11.68 10.81
C PHE A 276 8.27 -12.02 12.26
N GLY A 277 7.02 -11.78 12.66
CA GLY A 277 6.57 -12.03 14.03
C GLY A 277 7.38 -11.21 15.03
N LYS A 278 7.59 -9.93 14.76
CA LYS A 278 8.22 -8.96 15.63
C LYS A 278 7.17 -8.05 16.24
N PRO A 279 7.39 -7.48 17.44
CA PRO A 279 6.49 -6.48 17.99
C PRO A 279 6.25 -5.36 16.99
N VAL A 280 4.99 -5.08 16.71
CA VAL A 280 4.55 -4.03 15.78
C VAL A 280 3.72 -3.01 16.55
N PHE A 281 4.06 -1.74 16.37
CA PHE A 281 3.37 -0.62 16.98
C PHE A 281 2.81 0.29 15.90
N VAL A 282 1.51 0.58 16.00
CA VAL A 282 0.81 1.44 15.02
C VAL A 282 0.00 2.52 15.72
N SER A 283 -0.28 3.60 15.00
CA SER A 283 -1.26 4.59 15.46
C SER A 283 -2.69 4.03 15.41
N ASN A 284 -3.61 4.63 16.15
CA ASN A 284 -5.04 4.33 16.09
C ASN A 284 -5.75 5.04 14.93
N GLN A 285 -5.01 5.40 13.87
CA GLN A 285 -5.51 6.20 12.76
C GLN A 285 -5.72 5.38 11.49
N THR A 286 -6.68 5.81 10.69
CA THR A 286 -6.95 5.27 9.35
C THR A 286 -7.27 3.76 9.36
N CYS A 287 -6.67 3.01 8.43
CA CYS A 287 -6.85 1.56 8.30
C CYS A 287 -5.99 0.73 9.27
N LEU A 288 -5.04 1.32 10.00
CA LEU A 288 -4.04 0.58 10.76
C LEU A 288 -4.64 -0.34 11.84
N PRO A 289 -5.60 0.09 12.67
CA PRO A 289 -6.27 -0.83 13.61
C PRO A 289 -7.02 -1.97 12.91
N GLU A 290 -7.63 -1.68 11.76
CA GLU A 290 -8.37 -2.65 10.95
C GLU A 290 -7.45 -3.73 10.41
N ILE A 291 -6.37 -3.35 9.71
CA ILE A 291 -5.46 -4.31 9.08
C ILE A 291 -4.63 -5.12 10.07
N THR A 292 -4.38 -4.59 11.26
CA THR A 292 -3.68 -5.32 12.32
C THR A 292 -4.59 -6.24 13.12
N ALA A 293 -5.91 -5.98 13.14
CA ALA A 293 -6.93 -6.82 13.75
C ALA A 293 -6.58 -7.29 15.18
N GLY A 294 -5.98 -6.42 15.99
CA GLY A 294 -5.54 -6.73 17.35
C GLY A 294 -4.23 -7.51 17.46
N HIS A 295 -3.54 -7.81 16.35
CA HIS A 295 -2.25 -8.50 16.35
C HIS A 295 -1.04 -7.56 16.42
N ALA A 296 -1.24 -6.26 16.63
CA ALA A 296 -0.22 -5.25 16.87
C ALA A 296 -0.64 -4.35 18.03
N PHE A 297 0.31 -3.69 18.66
CA PHE A 297 0.01 -2.68 19.65
C PHE A 297 -0.46 -1.40 18.98
N VAL A 298 -1.66 -0.94 19.34
CA VAL A 298 -2.25 0.31 18.82
C VAL A 298 -2.09 1.39 19.88
N TRP A 299 -1.25 2.40 19.59
CA TRP A 299 -1.12 3.55 20.48
C TRP A 299 -2.43 4.31 20.59
N LYS A 300 -2.86 4.58 21.82
CA LYS A 300 -4.08 5.35 22.10
C LYS A 300 -3.98 6.78 21.57
N ASP A 301 -2.82 7.39 21.74
CA ASP A 301 -2.43 8.69 21.17
C ASP A 301 -0.93 8.68 20.83
N LEU A 302 -0.45 9.73 20.16
CA LEU A 302 0.92 9.84 19.72
C LEU A 302 1.75 10.82 20.56
N THR A 303 1.43 10.98 21.85
CA THR A 303 2.32 11.70 22.77
C THR A 303 3.57 10.87 23.05
N THR A 304 4.68 11.53 23.29
CA THR A 304 5.96 10.86 23.57
C THR A 304 5.84 9.86 24.71
N GLN A 305 5.13 10.25 25.78
CA GLN A 305 4.96 9.39 26.97
C GLN A 305 4.12 8.15 26.67
N THR A 306 2.94 8.32 26.04
CA THR A 306 2.06 7.19 25.66
C THR A 306 2.77 6.23 24.72
N MET A 307 3.56 6.75 23.77
CA MET A 307 4.30 5.91 22.83
C MET A 307 5.40 5.13 23.56
N ALA A 308 6.17 5.76 24.42
CA ALA A 308 7.27 5.12 25.14
C ALA A 308 6.77 4.06 26.13
N ASP A 309 5.73 4.37 26.91
CA ASP A 309 5.14 3.45 27.86
C ASP A 309 4.52 2.25 27.15
N GLY A 310 3.82 2.48 26.03
CA GLY A 310 3.29 1.41 25.20
C GLY A 310 4.37 0.49 24.65
N ILE A 311 5.53 1.03 24.22
CA ILE A 311 6.66 0.22 23.75
C ILE A 311 7.16 -0.69 24.89
N ARG A 312 7.43 -0.15 26.08
CA ARG A 312 7.89 -0.94 27.24
C ARG A 312 6.91 -2.05 27.60
N GLN A 313 5.64 -1.67 27.79
CA GLN A 313 4.59 -2.62 28.15
C GLN A 313 4.47 -3.77 27.15
N TYR A 314 4.35 -3.45 25.86
CA TYR A 314 4.09 -4.48 24.84
C TYR A 314 5.33 -5.36 24.55
N LEU A 315 6.54 -4.80 24.67
CA LEU A 315 7.75 -5.62 24.55
C LEU A 315 7.83 -6.69 25.67
N ASP A 316 7.43 -6.34 26.88
CA ASP A 316 7.39 -7.30 28.00
C ASP A 316 6.28 -8.33 27.80
N GLU A 317 5.08 -7.91 27.40
CA GLU A 317 3.97 -8.82 27.08
C GLU A 317 4.33 -9.79 25.94
N PHE A 318 4.96 -9.26 24.89
CA PHE A 318 5.38 -10.06 23.73
C PHE A 318 6.44 -11.12 24.10
N LYS A 319 7.37 -10.80 25.00
CA LYS A 319 8.35 -11.76 25.54
C LYS A 319 7.69 -12.87 26.36
N GLN A 320 6.63 -12.55 27.11
CA GLN A 320 5.92 -13.49 27.98
C GLN A 320 4.94 -14.39 27.24
N ASN A 321 4.47 -13.98 26.07
CA ASN A 321 3.45 -14.72 25.31
C ASN A 321 3.93 -15.10 23.89
N PRO A 322 4.58 -16.25 23.71
CA PRO A 322 5.09 -16.68 22.40
C PRO A 322 4.00 -16.87 21.33
N ASN A 323 2.73 -17.08 21.73
CA ASN A 323 1.63 -17.27 20.79
C ASN A 323 1.32 -16.01 19.98
N ILE A 324 1.63 -14.81 20.51
CA ILE A 324 1.42 -13.54 19.79
C ILE A 324 2.16 -13.56 18.45
N LYS A 325 3.39 -14.02 18.45
CA LYS A 325 4.23 -14.13 17.26
C LYS A 325 3.60 -14.97 16.16
N GLU A 326 3.08 -16.15 16.53
CA GLU A 326 2.48 -17.08 15.57
C GLU A 326 1.14 -16.53 15.02
N GLN A 327 0.29 -16.02 15.89
CA GLN A 327 -0.97 -15.39 15.51
C GLN A 327 -0.76 -14.21 14.56
N MET A 328 0.22 -13.35 14.85
CA MET A 328 0.61 -12.22 14.00
C MET A 328 1.05 -12.68 12.60
N ARG A 329 1.92 -13.70 12.51
CA ARG A 329 2.37 -14.26 11.24
C ARG A 329 1.22 -14.90 10.46
N LYS A 330 0.35 -15.64 11.13
CA LYS A 330 -0.84 -16.25 10.52
C LYS A 330 -1.77 -15.18 9.96
N HIS A 331 -1.98 -14.10 10.70
CA HIS A 331 -2.77 -12.97 10.22
C HIS A 331 -2.13 -12.30 8.99
N ALA A 332 -0.81 -12.05 9.01
CA ALA A 332 -0.10 -11.48 7.86
C ALA A 332 -0.21 -12.36 6.60
N LEU A 333 -0.27 -13.69 6.76
CA LEU A 333 -0.46 -14.62 5.64
C LEU A 333 -1.81 -14.49 4.94
N SER A 334 -2.85 -13.93 5.58
CA SER A 334 -4.15 -13.73 4.94
C SER A 334 -4.11 -12.68 3.83
N PHE A 335 -3.14 -11.75 3.88
CA PHE A 335 -2.95 -10.69 2.87
C PHE A 335 -2.03 -11.15 1.73
N ASN A 336 -2.29 -12.30 1.15
CA ASN A 336 -1.49 -12.85 0.06
C ASN A 336 -2.11 -12.54 -1.32
N TYR A 337 -1.27 -12.65 -2.36
CA TYR A 337 -1.71 -12.39 -3.73
C TYR A 337 -2.71 -13.42 -4.27
N GLU A 338 -2.69 -14.66 -3.78
CA GLU A 338 -3.63 -15.69 -4.21
C GLU A 338 -5.06 -15.29 -3.82
N ASN A 339 -5.28 -14.92 -2.57
CA ASN A 339 -6.58 -14.45 -2.08
C ASN A 339 -7.02 -13.19 -2.83
N HIS A 340 -6.15 -12.19 -2.93
CA HIS A 340 -6.42 -10.93 -3.61
C HIS A 340 -6.85 -11.12 -5.06
N VAL A 341 -6.13 -11.95 -5.80
CA VAL A 341 -6.41 -12.24 -7.21
C VAL A 341 -7.74 -13.01 -7.32
N ASN A 342 -7.97 -14.01 -6.47
CA ASN A 342 -9.22 -14.79 -6.48
C ASN A 342 -10.45 -13.93 -6.20
N GLU A 343 -10.36 -12.96 -5.30
CA GLU A 343 -11.43 -11.99 -5.04
C GLU A 343 -11.74 -11.15 -6.29
N TYR A 344 -10.72 -10.64 -6.98
CA TYR A 344 -10.93 -9.92 -8.24
C TYR A 344 -11.47 -10.81 -9.35
N ILE A 345 -11.00 -12.06 -9.50
CA ILE A 345 -11.54 -12.99 -10.49
C ILE A 345 -13.03 -13.26 -10.23
N THR A 346 -13.41 -13.43 -8.96
CA THR A 346 -14.81 -13.61 -8.55
C THR A 346 -15.66 -12.38 -8.93
N LEU A 347 -15.13 -11.18 -8.66
CA LEU A 347 -15.79 -9.93 -9.04
C LEU A 347 -15.93 -9.80 -10.57
N TYR A 348 -14.88 -10.12 -11.33
CA TYR A 348 -14.94 -10.06 -12.79
C TYR A 348 -15.98 -11.01 -13.35
N ARG A 349 -16.01 -12.26 -12.91
CA ARG A 349 -17.04 -13.25 -13.33
C ARG A 349 -18.45 -12.78 -13.03
N LYS A 350 -18.70 -12.22 -11.85
CA LYS A 350 -19.98 -11.64 -11.45
C LYS A 350 -20.44 -10.56 -12.44
N LEU A 351 -19.53 -9.64 -12.82
CA LEU A 351 -19.83 -8.54 -13.73
C LEU A 351 -19.97 -8.98 -15.19
N LEU A 352 -19.18 -9.95 -15.63
CA LEU A 352 -19.22 -10.46 -17.00
C LEU A 352 -20.44 -11.32 -17.29
N ASN A 353 -21.08 -11.89 -16.26
CA ASN A 353 -22.28 -12.71 -16.37
C ASN A 353 -23.58 -11.92 -16.07
N SER A 354 -23.47 -10.62 -15.72
CA SER A 354 -24.59 -9.69 -15.50
C SER A 354 -24.85 -8.87 -16.76
#